data_a061b9916baf0757ffeb349b75b83ce5
#
_entry.id   a061b9916baf0757ffeb349b75b83ce5
#
_cell.length_a   1.000
_cell.length_b   1.000
_cell.length_c   1.000
_cell.angle_alpha   90.00
_cell.angle_beta   90.00
_cell.angle_gamma   90.00
#
_symmetry.space_group_name_H-M   'P 1'
#
loop_
_entity.id
_entity.type
_entity.pdbx_description
1 polymer ?
#
loop_
_entity_poly.entity_id
_entity_poly.type
_entity_poly.pdbx_seq_one_letter_code
_entity_poly.pdbx_strand_id
1 'polypeptide(L)'
;MKMDDETKQLLKEEVITMKYYLLQNRSMPWGDYGAMLFSGLLKELDEHYDDLEIPEIERAGPYFPDIYMANTSNIIVTDRVKTLLESSDISGITGYRRTIVKKMVDIDWQSWDLDSEDPLFYPNGNSPINYIRQGANSEDLMRSAPQAWELLVGRDGEIKKLSDTRDYLDFSNLALASSPSIDIFQPKNMLFIVVSERFKAFIEREKISTLSFVELSRES
;
A
#
# COMPACT_ATOMS: atom_id res chain seq x y z
N MET A 1 27.34 27.40 -32.54
CA MET A 1 25.97 27.96 -32.45
C MET A 1 25.68 28.14 -30.96
N LYS A 2 25.70 29.37 -30.43
CA LYS A 2 25.38 29.64 -29.03
C LYS A 2 23.85 29.67 -28.93
N MET A 3 23.31 28.83 -28.10
CA MET A 3 21.89 28.88 -27.71
C MET A 3 21.65 30.22 -27.01
N ASP A 4 20.58 30.91 -27.39
CA ASP A 4 20.23 32.20 -26.77
C ASP A 4 19.70 31.99 -25.34
N ASP A 5 19.73 33.04 -24.55
CA ASP A 5 19.39 33.00 -23.14
C ASP A 5 17.85 32.77 -22.93
N GLU A 6 17.00 33.13 -23.92
CA GLU A 6 15.58 32.81 -23.89
C GLU A 6 15.32 31.28 -24.01
N THR A 7 16.03 30.60 -24.90
CA THR A 7 15.93 29.14 -25.05
C THR A 7 16.44 28.43 -23.79
N LYS A 8 17.43 28.96 -23.08
CA LYS A 8 17.92 28.43 -21.79
C LYS A 8 16.92 28.70 -20.66
N GLN A 9 16.17 29.78 -20.74
CA GLN A 9 15.17 30.14 -19.74
C GLN A 9 13.91 29.29 -19.92
N LEU A 10 13.46 29.06 -21.15
CA LEU A 10 12.37 28.14 -21.49
C LEU A 10 12.68 26.68 -21.09
N LEU A 11 13.94 26.23 -21.25
CA LEU A 11 14.38 24.90 -20.79
C LEU A 11 14.51 24.81 -19.25
N LYS A 12 14.57 25.93 -18.55
CA LYS A 12 14.54 25.95 -17.07
C LYS A 12 13.12 25.95 -16.49
N GLU A 13 12.11 26.36 -17.25
CA GLU A 13 10.72 26.45 -16.78
C GLU A 13 9.93 25.15 -16.96
N GLU A 14 10.39 24.19 -17.75
CA GLU A 14 9.84 22.84 -17.85
C GLU A 14 10.60 21.78 -17.04
N VAL A 15 11.03 22.08 -15.88
CA VAL A 15 11.21 21.02 -14.88
C VAL A 15 9.78 20.65 -14.42
N ILE A 16 9.13 19.76 -15.16
CA ILE A 16 7.92 19.09 -14.68
C ILE A 16 8.31 18.45 -13.36
N THR A 17 7.96 19.13 -12.29
CA THR A 17 8.28 18.68 -10.94
C THR A 17 7.37 17.49 -10.65
N MET A 18 7.89 16.27 -10.87
CA MET A 18 7.16 15.03 -10.64
C MET A 18 6.57 15.04 -9.22
N LYS A 19 5.26 14.92 -9.10
CA LYS A 19 4.59 14.82 -7.80
C LYS A 19 4.81 13.46 -7.17
N TYR A 20 4.82 13.44 -5.85
CA TYR A 20 4.96 12.23 -5.05
C TYR A 20 3.85 12.16 -4.01
N TYR A 21 3.47 10.95 -3.68
CA TYR A 21 2.34 10.64 -2.81
C TYR A 21 2.72 9.59 -1.80
N LEU A 22 2.22 9.72 -0.59
CA LEU A 22 2.20 8.64 0.37
C LEU A 22 1.14 7.62 -0.07
N LEU A 23 1.53 6.36 -0.14
CA LEU A 23 0.64 5.26 -0.50
C LEU A 23 -0.10 4.75 0.74
N GLN A 24 -1.42 4.57 0.61
CA GLN A 24 -2.28 4.04 1.66
C GLN A 24 -3.32 3.10 1.07
N ASN A 25 -3.95 2.29 1.91
CA ASN A 25 -5.19 1.63 1.53
C ASN A 25 -6.29 2.68 1.33
N ARG A 26 -7.27 2.37 0.48
CA ARG A 26 -8.48 3.19 0.39
C ARG A 26 -9.14 3.30 1.78
N SER A 27 -9.82 4.40 2.02
CA SER A 27 -10.63 4.56 3.23
C SER A 27 -11.70 3.48 3.29
N MET A 28 -11.87 2.91 4.48
CA MET A 28 -12.87 1.89 4.77
C MET A 28 -13.87 2.45 5.79
N PRO A 29 -15.16 2.01 5.73
CA PRO A 29 -16.10 2.34 6.79
C PRO A 29 -15.60 1.76 8.13
N TRP A 30 -16.10 2.30 9.23
CA TRP A 30 -15.83 1.84 10.61
C TRP A 30 -14.37 1.97 11.06
N GLY A 31 -13.58 2.86 10.43
CA GLY A 31 -12.20 3.14 10.81
C GLY A 31 -11.31 1.90 10.82
N ASP A 32 -10.60 1.67 11.92
CA ASP A 32 -9.67 0.54 12.06
C ASP A 32 -10.33 -0.82 11.90
N TYR A 33 -11.62 -0.93 12.26
CA TYR A 33 -12.37 -2.17 12.09
C TYR A 33 -12.47 -2.56 10.61
N GLY A 34 -12.94 -1.65 9.78
CA GLY A 34 -13.03 -1.89 8.34
C GLY A 34 -11.67 -2.01 7.67
N ALA A 35 -10.68 -1.24 8.12
CA ALA A 35 -9.31 -1.36 7.63
C ALA A 35 -8.73 -2.76 7.86
N MET A 36 -8.99 -3.38 9.02
CA MET A 36 -8.57 -4.75 9.33
C MET A 36 -9.32 -5.81 8.52
N LEU A 37 -10.62 -5.63 8.27
CA LEU A 37 -11.37 -6.51 7.36
C LEU A 37 -10.79 -6.45 5.95
N PHE A 38 -10.40 -5.25 5.51
CA PHE A 38 -9.83 -5.01 4.19
C PHE A 38 -8.42 -5.58 4.04
N SER A 39 -7.50 -5.28 4.95
CA SER A 39 -6.10 -5.70 4.86
C SER A 39 -5.86 -7.14 5.30
N GLY A 40 -6.68 -7.66 6.23
CA GLY A 40 -6.40 -8.93 6.90
C GLY A 40 -5.20 -8.82 7.84
N LEU A 41 -4.59 -9.95 8.14
CA LEU A 41 -3.40 -10.06 8.98
C LEU A 41 -2.23 -10.58 8.15
N LEU A 42 -1.12 -9.91 8.23
CA LEU A 42 0.17 -10.43 7.80
C LEU A 42 0.85 -10.98 9.05
N LYS A 43 1.14 -12.25 9.08
CA LYS A 43 2.04 -12.82 10.09
C LYS A 43 3.45 -12.50 9.67
N GLU A 44 4.02 -11.53 10.35
CA GLU A 44 5.45 -11.36 10.41
C GLU A 44 6.00 -12.46 11.33
N LEU A 45 7.05 -13.04 10.87
CA LEU A 45 7.72 -14.09 11.59
C LEU A 45 8.41 -13.52 12.84
N ASP A 46 8.56 -14.35 13.85
CA ASP A 46 9.19 -14.03 15.12
C ASP A 46 10.56 -13.33 14.95
N GLU A 47 11.07 -12.68 15.99
CA GLU A 47 12.25 -11.80 16.03
C GLU A 47 13.58 -12.37 15.47
N HIS A 48 13.55 -13.58 14.92
CA HIS A 48 14.66 -14.26 14.26
C HIS A 48 14.38 -14.41 12.77
N TYR A 49 14.20 -13.28 12.09
CA TYR A 49 13.95 -13.18 10.67
C TYR A 49 15.10 -13.79 9.87
N ASP A 50 14.94 -15.01 9.45
CA ASP A 50 15.74 -15.54 8.33
C ASP A 50 15.09 -15.03 7.02
N ASP A 51 15.84 -14.38 6.15
CA ASP A 51 15.37 -13.79 4.88
C ASP A 51 14.66 -14.78 3.93
N LEU A 52 14.54 -16.02 4.34
CA LEU A 52 13.97 -17.14 3.58
C LEU A 52 12.53 -17.49 3.97
N GLU A 53 11.97 -16.91 5.04
CA GLU A 53 10.63 -17.29 5.45
C GLU A 53 9.56 -16.60 4.60
N ILE A 54 8.54 -17.38 4.24
CA ILE A 54 7.46 -16.95 3.35
C ILE A 54 6.39 -16.26 4.20
N PRO A 55 6.03 -14.98 3.92
CA PRO A 55 4.99 -14.29 4.66
C PRO A 55 3.65 -15.03 4.56
N GLU A 56 2.95 -15.15 5.69
CA GLU A 56 1.64 -15.78 5.79
C GLU A 56 0.53 -14.72 5.92
N ILE A 57 -0.53 -14.86 5.13
CA ILE A 57 -1.69 -13.97 5.14
C ILE A 57 -2.89 -14.72 5.71
N GLU A 58 -3.58 -14.11 6.67
CA GLU A 58 -4.89 -14.56 7.17
C GLU A 58 -5.94 -13.47 6.90
N ARG A 59 -7.10 -13.83 6.38
CA ARG A 59 -8.13 -12.86 5.94
C ARG A 59 -9.54 -13.24 6.34
N ALA A 60 -10.42 -12.23 6.32
CA ALA A 60 -11.86 -12.40 6.39
C ALA A 60 -12.48 -12.20 4.99
N GLY A 61 -13.44 -13.06 4.66
CA GLY A 61 -14.32 -12.96 3.51
C GLY A 61 -13.77 -13.46 2.18
N PRO A 62 -14.64 -13.57 1.18
CA PRO A 62 -14.25 -14.00 -0.16
C PRO A 62 -13.45 -12.90 -0.92
N TYR A 63 -13.58 -11.65 -0.51
CA TYR A 63 -12.93 -10.53 -1.17
C TYR A 63 -11.43 -10.53 -0.91
N PHE A 64 -10.66 -10.44 -1.99
CA PHE A 64 -9.21 -10.30 -1.96
C PHE A 64 -8.82 -9.07 -2.77
N PRO A 65 -8.25 -8.00 -2.15
CA PRO A 65 -7.83 -6.82 -2.89
C PRO A 65 -6.69 -7.15 -3.87
N ASP A 66 -6.73 -6.57 -5.06
CA ASP A 66 -5.68 -6.78 -6.07
C ASP A 66 -4.30 -6.29 -5.63
N ILE A 67 -4.27 -5.16 -4.92
CA ILE A 67 -3.09 -4.59 -4.26
C ILE A 67 -3.53 -3.89 -2.99
N TYR A 68 -2.78 -4.05 -1.91
CA TYR A 68 -3.07 -3.40 -0.63
C TYR A 68 -1.85 -3.36 0.27
N MET A 69 -1.86 -2.44 1.23
CA MET A 69 -0.89 -2.38 2.32
C MET A 69 -1.35 -3.33 3.44
N ALA A 70 -0.57 -4.37 3.72
CA ALA A 70 -0.86 -5.27 4.85
C ALA A 70 -0.51 -4.61 6.20
N ASN A 71 0.47 -3.73 6.18
CA ASN A 71 0.85 -2.79 7.25
C ASN A 71 1.44 -1.52 6.61
N THR A 72 2.20 -0.72 7.33
CA THR A 72 2.77 0.55 6.83
C THR A 72 3.81 0.40 5.72
N SER A 73 4.41 -0.78 5.54
CA SER A 73 5.52 -0.99 4.61
C SER A 73 5.39 -2.20 3.68
N ASN A 74 4.55 -3.19 4.04
CA ASN A 74 4.42 -4.41 3.25
C ASN A 74 3.25 -4.29 2.27
N ILE A 75 3.56 -4.31 0.99
CA ILE A 75 2.58 -4.25 -0.10
C ILE A 75 2.31 -5.67 -0.59
N ILE A 76 1.05 -6.08 -0.55
CA ILE A 76 0.62 -7.36 -1.11
C ILE A 76 -0.07 -7.12 -2.44
N VAL A 77 0.29 -7.92 -3.44
CA VAL A 77 -0.28 -7.89 -4.80
C VAL A 77 -0.75 -9.26 -5.21
N THR A 78 -1.82 -9.34 -5.99
CA THR A 78 -2.21 -10.58 -6.67
C THR A 78 -1.31 -10.84 -7.87
N ASP A 79 -1.34 -12.07 -8.39
CA ASP A 79 -0.61 -12.46 -9.60
C ASP A 79 -0.97 -11.56 -10.81
N ARG A 80 -2.23 -11.12 -10.89
CA ARG A 80 -2.69 -10.15 -11.89
C ARG A 80 -1.89 -8.84 -11.83
N VAL A 81 -1.82 -8.22 -10.66
CA VAL A 81 -1.12 -6.94 -10.48
C VAL A 81 0.39 -7.11 -10.63
N LYS A 82 0.95 -8.21 -10.14
CA LYS A 82 2.35 -8.55 -10.36
C LYS A 82 2.68 -8.55 -11.86
N THR A 83 1.90 -9.26 -12.67
CA THR A 83 2.10 -9.33 -14.13
C THR A 83 2.00 -7.97 -14.80
N LEU A 84 1.04 -7.13 -14.39
CA LEU A 84 0.89 -5.77 -14.89
C LEU A 84 2.11 -4.90 -14.56
N LEU A 85 2.63 -4.99 -13.33
CA LEU A 85 3.81 -4.23 -12.90
C LEU A 85 5.08 -4.72 -13.61
N GLU A 86 5.25 -6.04 -13.79
CA GLU A 86 6.40 -6.62 -14.53
C GLU A 86 6.41 -6.21 -16.01
N SER A 87 5.25 -5.96 -16.60
CA SER A 87 5.12 -5.49 -17.98
C SER A 87 5.17 -3.97 -18.13
N SER A 88 5.23 -3.25 -17.01
CA SER A 88 5.28 -1.79 -16.98
C SER A 88 6.74 -1.29 -16.94
N ASP A 89 6.87 0.02 -17.11
CA ASP A 89 8.14 0.74 -16.94
C ASP A 89 8.24 1.43 -15.55
N ILE A 90 7.45 0.99 -14.57
CA ILE A 90 7.50 1.46 -13.19
C ILE A 90 8.82 1.04 -12.54
N SER A 91 9.56 2.03 -12.10
CA SER A 91 10.87 1.85 -11.47
C SER A 91 10.79 1.80 -9.93
N GLY A 92 11.80 1.18 -9.28
CA GLY A 92 11.89 1.06 -7.83
C GLY A 92 11.43 -0.28 -7.26
N ILE A 93 10.84 -1.14 -8.08
CA ILE A 93 10.53 -2.51 -7.72
C ILE A 93 11.82 -3.33 -7.74
N THR A 94 12.16 -3.96 -6.62
CA THR A 94 13.38 -4.79 -6.49
C THR A 94 13.10 -6.28 -6.61
N GLY A 95 11.84 -6.69 -6.49
CA GLY A 95 11.43 -8.08 -6.66
C GLY A 95 10.05 -8.39 -6.08
N TYR A 96 9.76 -9.67 -6.02
CA TYR A 96 8.52 -10.21 -5.46
C TYR A 96 8.84 -11.40 -4.58
N ARG A 97 8.27 -11.44 -3.38
CA ARG A 97 8.36 -12.57 -2.47
C ARG A 97 7.00 -13.27 -2.44
N ARG A 98 6.98 -14.57 -2.71
CA ARG A 98 5.74 -15.34 -2.64
C ARG A 98 5.17 -15.26 -1.23
N THR A 99 3.84 -15.08 -1.12
CA THR A 99 3.12 -15.16 0.14
C THR A 99 2.19 -16.37 0.15
N ILE A 100 1.90 -16.90 1.33
CA ILE A 100 0.95 -18.00 1.51
C ILE A 100 -0.32 -17.43 2.15
N VAL A 101 -1.46 -17.64 1.51
CA VAL A 101 -2.75 -17.45 2.16
C VAL A 101 -2.92 -18.65 3.09
N LYS A 102 -2.76 -18.43 4.39
CA LYS A 102 -2.82 -19.47 5.43
C LYS A 102 -4.22 -19.77 5.87
N LYS A 103 -5.09 -18.77 5.85
CA LYS A 103 -6.43 -18.84 6.37
C LYS A 103 -7.36 -17.83 5.71
N MET A 104 -8.56 -18.28 5.39
CA MET A 104 -9.68 -17.41 5.02
C MET A 104 -10.91 -17.79 5.84
N VAL A 105 -11.41 -16.83 6.62
CA VAL A 105 -12.63 -17.00 7.41
C VAL A 105 -13.81 -16.49 6.60
N ASP A 106 -14.87 -17.30 6.51
CA ASP A 106 -16.05 -16.95 5.71
C ASP A 106 -16.88 -15.85 6.39
N ILE A 107 -16.55 -14.61 6.07
CA ILE A 107 -17.25 -13.39 6.48
C ILE A 107 -17.36 -12.50 5.26
N ASP A 108 -18.47 -12.56 4.56
CA ASP A 108 -18.73 -11.69 3.39
C ASP A 108 -19.13 -10.27 3.84
N TRP A 109 -18.14 -9.57 4.42
CA TRP A 109 -18.32 -8.22 4.95
C TRP A 109 -18.64 -7.18 3.85
N GLN A 110 -18.38 -7.49 2.59
CA GLN A 110 -18.74 -6.59 1.49
C GLN A 110 -20.24 -6.58 1.20
N SER A 111 -20.96 -7.61 1.61
CA SER A 111 -22.43 -7.67 1.52
C SER A 111 -23.13 -6.86 2.62
N TRP A 112 -22.39 -6.33 3.59
CA TRP A 112 -22.94 -5.53 4.68
C TRP A 112 -23.31 -4.12 4.20
N ASP A 113 -24.17 -3.43 4.95
CA ASP A 113 -24.44 -2.02 4.72
C ASP A 113 -23.22 -1.19 5.14
N LEU A 114 -22.41 -0.79 4.15
CA LEU A 114 -21.17 -0.07 4.37
C LEU A 114 -21.39 1.40 4.78
N ASP A 115 -22.62 1.91 4.67
CA ASP A 115 -23.00 3.26 5.07
C ASP A 115 -23.58 3.30 6.50
N SER A 116 -23.76 2.13 7.15
CA SER A 116 -24.21 2.06 8.54
C SER A 116 -23.16 2.59 9.51
N GLU A 117 -23.59 3.12 10.65
CA GLU A 117 -22.69 3.60 11.72
C GLU A 117 -21.85 2.44 12.29
N ASP A 118 -22.41 1.24 12.33
CA ASP A 118 -21.82 0.06 12.94
C ASP A 118 -21.70 -1.10 11.94
N PRO A 119 -20.65 -1.92 12.00
CA PRO A 119 -20.55 -3.15 11.23
C PRO A 119 -21.60 -4.17 11.70
N LEU A 120 -21.95 -5.12 10.80
CA LEU A 120 -22.95 -6.14 11.12
C LEU A 120 -22.57 -7.04 12.30
N PHE A 121 -21.27 -7.28 12.48
CA PHE A 121 -20.72 -8.09 13.56
C PHE A 121 -19.66 -7.36 14.36
N TYR A 122 -19.78 -7.48 15.68
CA TYR A 122 -18.67 -7.19 16.60
C TYR A 122 -18.20 -8.49 17.23
N PRO A 123 -17.00 -8.98 16.93
CA PRO A 123 -16.46 -10.15 17.60
C PRO A 123 -16.22 -9.87 19.09
N ASN A 124 -16.10 -10.95 19.87
CA ASN A 124 -15.66 -10.85 21.25
C ASN A 124 -14.32 -10.10 21.31
N GLY A 125 -14.29 -8.94 21.93
CA GLY A 125 -13.13 -8.07 21.96
C GLY A 125 -13.13 -6.94 20.91
N ASN A 126 -14.22 -6.72 20.20
CA ASN A 126 -14.43 -5.59 19.28
C ASN A 126 -13.34 -5.40 18.21
N SER A 127 -12.74 -6.50 17.72
CA SER A 127 -11.70 -6.44 16.69
C SER A 127 -11.85 -7.57 15.66
N PRO A 128 -11.76 -7.26 14.36
CA PRO A 128 -11.74 -8.27 13.29
C PRO A 128 -10.62 -9.29 13.42
N ILE A 129 -9.51 -8.91 14.07
CA ILE A 129 -8.38 -9.81 14.36
C ILE A 129 -8.84 -11.08 15.09
N ASN A 130 -9.75 -10.94 16.04
CA ASN A 130 -10.25 -12.10 16.82
C ASN A 130 -11.05 -13.04 15.94
N TYR A 131 -11.84 -12.53 14.97
CA TYR A 131 -12.55 -13.40 14.00
C TYR A 131 -11.57 -14.15 13.11
N ILE A 132 -10.58 -13.44 12.57
CA ILE A 132 -9.60 -14.04 11.69
C ILE A 132 -8.82 -15.11 12.45
N ARG A 133 -8.38 -14.82 13.68
CA ARG A 133 -7.57 -15.75 14.48
C ARG A 133 -8.36 -16.97 14.98
N GLN A 134 -9.61 -16.80 15.41
CA GLN A 134 -10.45 -17.83 16.04
C GLN A 134 -11.42 -18.47 15.08
N GLY A 135 -11.77 -17.81 13.97
CA GLY A 135 -12.72 -18.34 12.98
C GLY A 135 -12.20 -19.60 12.29
N ALA A 136 -13.12 -20.46 11.89
CA ALA A 136 -12.80 -21.65 11.12
C ALA A 136 -12.28 -21.27 9.72
N ASN A 137 -11.30 -22.02 9.24
CA ASN A 137 -10.82 -21.86 7.88
C ASN A 137 -11.86 -22.39 6.88
N SER A 138 -12.17 -21.59 5.86
CA SER A 138 -13.02 -22.00 4.75
C SER A 138 -12.17 -22.61 3.64
N GLU A 139 -12.27 -23.90 3.42
CA GLU A 139 -11.54 -24.58 2.36
C GLU A 139 -11.96 -24.12 0.95
N ASP A 140 -13.22 -23.74 0.77
CA ASP A 140 -13.73 -23.23 -0.50
C ASP A 140 -13.13 -21.88 -0.85
N LEU A 141 -13.07 -20.96 0.12
CA LEU A 141 -12.40 -19.67 -0.04
C LEU A 141 -10.90 -19.84 -0.25
N MET A 142 -10.29 -20.77 0.46
CA MET A 142 -8.85 -21.07 0.27
C MET A 142 -8.54 -21.57 -1.14
N ARG A 143 -9.41 -22.41 -1.72
CA ARG A 143 -9.25 -22.90 -3.09
C ARG A 143 -9.43 -21.82 -4.14
N SER A 144 -10.26 -20.81 -3.86
CA SER A 144 -10.53 -19.68 -4.75
C SER A 144 -9.60 -18.49 -4.54
N ALA A 145 -8.80 -18.50 -3.48
CA ALA A 145 -7.87 -17.41 -3.18
C ALA A 145 -6.87 -17.22 -4.32
N PRO A 146 -6.62 -15.97 -4.75
CA PRO A 146 -5.59 -15.72 -5.76
C PRO A 146 -4.21 -16.02 -5.20
N GLN A 147 -3.27 -16.36 -6.08
CA GLN A 147 -1.86 -16.32 -5.71
C GLN A 147 -1.48 -14.89 -5.34
N ALA A 148 -0.84 -14.72 -4.21
CA ALA A 148 -0.40 -13.44 -3.69
C ALA A 148 1.12 -13.35 -3.57
N TRP A 149 1.62 -12.13 -3.66
CA TRP A 149 3.03 -11.80 -3.59
C TRP A 149 3.23 -10.55 -2.74
N GLU A 150 4.28 -10.51 -1.99
CA GLU A 150 4.76 -9.26 -1.42
C GLU A 150 5.62 -8.55 -2.46
N LEU A 151 5.28 -7.29 -2.73
CA LEU A 151 6.02 -6.42 -3.62
C LEU A 151 7.19 -5.80 -2.86
N LEU A 152 8.41 -6.12 -3.25
CA LEU A 152 9.62 -5.59 -2.65
C LEU A 152 10.04 -4.31 -3.38
N VAL A 153 10.30 -3.26 -2.62
CA VAL A 153 10.68 -1.95 -3.15
C VAL A 153 12.03 -1.50 -2.63
N GLY A 154 12.72 -0.69 -3.43
CA GLY A 154 14.00 -0.09 -3.04
C GLY A 154 13.82 1.00 -1.99
N ARG A 155 14.94 1.39 -1.35
CA ARG A 155 14.99 2.55 -0.48
C ARG A 155 15.57 3.74 -1.24
N ASP A 156 14.82 4.84 -1.25
CA ASP A 156 15.26 6.11 -1.89
C ASP A 156 14.67 7.30 -1.14
N GLY A 157 15.23 8.48 -1.39
CA GLY A 157 14.72 9.70 -0.81
C GLY A 157 14.69 9.73 0.72
N GLU A 158 14.27 10.85 1.25
CA GLU A 158 14.04 11.08 2.68
C GLU A 158 12.79 11.95 2.87
N ILE A 159 12.07 11.71 3.94
CA ILE A 159 10.91 12.48 4.37
C ILE A 159 11.28 13.31 5.58
N LYS A 160 10.82 14.55 5.63
CA LYS A 160 10.88 15.39 6.83
C LYS A 160 9.51 15.82 7.27
N LYS A 161 9.37 16.11 8.55
CA LYS A 161 8.20 16.79 9.11
C LYS A 161 8.35 18.31 8.90
N LEU A 162 7.26 18.95 8.50
CA LEU A 162 7.20 20.39 8.31
C LEU A 162 6.97 21.15 9.64
N SER A 163 6.41 20.47 10.64
CA SER A 163 6.19 21.02 11.98
C SER A 163 6.33 19.96 13.07
N ASP A 164 6.60 20.40 14.30
CA ASP A 164 6.75 19.52 15.47
C ASP A 164 5.40 19.10 16.09
N THR A 165 4.35 18.99 15.28
CA THR A 165 3.06 18.46 15.79
C THR A 165 3.25 17.02 16.26
N ARG A 166 2.69 16.71 17.44
CA ARG A 166 2.75 15.36 18.01
C ARG A 166 1.83 14.37 17.31
N ASP A 167 1.04 14.82 16.35
CA ASP A 167 0.16 13.96 15.57
C ASP A 167 1.00 13.21 14.52
N TYR A 168 1.31 11.96 14.80
CA TYR A 168 2.05 11.07 13.92
C TYR A 168 1.24 10.62 12.69
N LEU A 169 -0.07 10.90 12.67
CA LEU A 169 -1.00 10.52 11.60
C LEU A 169 -1.38 11.69 10.69
N ASP A 170 -0.90 12.91 10.99
CA ASP A 170 -1.07 14.04 10.08
C ASP A 170 -0.04 13.99 8.95
N PHE A 171 -0.38 13.25 7.90
CA PHE A 171 0.45 13.10 6.72
C PHE A 171 0.55 14.38 5.87
N SER A 172 -0.34 15.37 6.06
CA SER A 172 -0.27 16.67 5.41
C SER A 172 0.97 17.48 5.85
N ASN A 173 1.54 17.09 7.00
CA ASN A 173 2.73 17.67 7.60
C ASN A 173 4.05 17.00 7.13
N LEU A 174 4.00 16.20 6.08
CA LEU A 174 5.16 15.52 5.52
C LEU A 174 5.59 16.15 4.20
N ALA A 175 6.90 16.26 4.01
CA ALA A 175 7.50 16.73 2.76
C ALA A 175 8.66 15.84 2.35
N LEU A 176 8.91 15.77 1.05
CA LEU A 176 10.13 15.20 0.51
C LEU A 176 11.30 16.14 0.76
N ALA A 177 12.34 15.65 1.43
CA ALA A 177 13.59 16.36 1.68
C ALA A 177 14.59 16.22 0.51
N SER A 178 14.36 15.25 -0.39
CA SER A 178 15.22 15.02 -1.56
C SER A 178 14.36 14.60 -2.76
N SER A 179 14.87 14.75 -3.98
CA SER A 179 14.18 14.36 -5.21
C SER A 179 14.52 12.89 -5.53
N PRO A 180 13.57 11.95 -5.34
CA PRO A 180 13.77 10.55 -5.72
C PRO A 180 13.86 10.42 -7.24
N SER A 181 14.51 9.34 -7.69
CA SER A 181 14.64 9.00 -9.12
C SER A 181 13.79 7.84 -9.57
N ILE A 182 13.02 7.24 -8.65
CA ILE A 182 12.24 6.01 -8.87
C ILE A 182 10.77 6.22 -8.53
N ASP A 183 9.90 5.38 -9.10
CA ASP A 183 8.45 5.56 -9.04
C ASP A 183 7.79 5.02 -7.77
N ILE A 184 8.39 4.01 -7.14
CA ILE A 184 7.92 3.43 -5.87
C ILE A 184 9.09 3.09 -4.97
N PHE A 185 9.05 3.54 -3.72
CA PHE A 185 10.13 3.34 -2.77
C PHE A 185 9.70 3.47 -1.32
N GLN A 186 10.50 2.92 -0.43
CA GLN A 186 10.47 3.22 0.99
C GLN A 186 11.50 4.32 1.29
N PRO A 187 11.13 5.45 1.92
CA PRO A 187 12.10 6.44 2.36
C PRO A 187 13.14 5.85 3.30
N LYS A 188 14.37 6.35 3.25
CA LYS A 188 15.49 5.83 4.07
C LYS A 188 15.26 5.98 5.58
N ASN A 189 14.47 6.97 5.97
CA ASN A 189 14.23 7.35 7.37
C ASN A 189 12.80 7.08 7.86
N MET A 190 11.94 6.44 7.04
CA MET A 190 10.55 6.15 7.41
C MET A 190 10.11 4.78 6.89
N LEU A 191 9.07 4.22 7.52
CA LEU A 191 8.49 2.91 7.14
C LEU A 191 7.31 3.03 6.15
N PHE A 192 6.99 4.22 5.66
CA PHE A 192 5.93 4.42 4.68
C PHE A 192 6.39 4.09 3.27
N ILE A 193 5.44 3.86 2.38
CA ILE A 193 5.71 3.74 0.95
C ILE A 193 5.34 5.04 0.26
N VAL A 194 6.25 5.52 -0.57
CA VAL A 194 6.08 6.71 -1.40
C VAL A 194 6.05 6.32 -2.87
N VAL A 195 5.16 6.94 -3.62
CA VAL A 195 4.99 6.69 -5.06
C VAL A 195 4.99 7.98 -5.87
N SER A 196 5.44 7.90 -7.11
CA SER A 196 5.37 9.00 -8.07
C SER A 196 3.97 9.17 -8.66
N GLU A 197 3.72 10.31 -9.29
CA GLU A 197 2.53 10.55 -10.09
C GLU A 197 2.37 9.52 -11.23
N ARG A 198 3.49 9.02 -11.76
CA ARG A 198 3.51 7.99 -12.80
C ARG A 198 2.97 6.64 -12.29
N PHE A 199 3.36 6.23 -11.07
CA PHE A 199 2.79 5.05 -10.43
C PHE A 199 1.29 5.25 -10.15
N LYS A 200 0.88 6.40 -9.63
CA LYS A 200 -0.53 6.73 -9.41
C LYS A 200 -1.33 6.62 -10.72
N ALA A 201 -0.85 7.25 -11.80
CA ALA A 201 -1.49 7.17 -13.11
C ALA A 201 -1.57 5.73 -13.67
N PHE A 202 -0.55 4.90 -13.39
CA PHE A 202 -0.58 3.47 -13.71
C PHE A 202 -1.74 2.76 -12.98
N ILE A 203 -1.86 2.94 -11.66
CA ILE A 203 -2.92 2.33 -10.84
C ILE A 203 -4.31 2.76 -11.31
N GLU A 204 -4.50 4.05 -11.63
CA GLU A 204 -5.76 4.59 -12.15
C GLU A 204 -6.11 4.02 -13.52
N ARG A 205 -5.14 3.95 -14.43
CA ARG A 205 -5.31 3.36 -15.77
C ARG A 205 -5.73 1.89 -15.71
N GLU A 206 -5.15 1.13 -14.80
CA GLU A 206 -5.47 -0.29 -14.58
C GLU A 206 -6.76 -0.48 -13.77
N LYS A 207 -7.47 0.61 -13.44
CA LYS A 207 -8.75 0.63 -12.70
C LYS A 207 -8.66 -0.07 -11.33
N ILE A 208 -7.54 0.05 -10.66
CA ILE A 208 -7.31 -0.47 -9.32
C ILE A 208 -7.81 0.56 -8.31
N SER A 209 -8.84 0.23 -7.55
CA SER A 209 -9.52 1.13 -6.60
C SER A 209 -9.23 0.81 -5.13
N THR A 210 -8.21 0.02 -4.86
CA THR A 210 -7.87 -0.46 -3.51
C THR A 210 -6.91 0.45 -2.75
N LEU A 211 -6.35 1.44 -3.42
CA LEU A 211 -5.36 2.36 -2.89
C LEU A 211 -5.86 3.81 -2.85
N SER A 212 -5.27 4.60 -1.98
CA SER A 212 -5.40 6.05 -1.92
C SER A 212 -4.01 6.70 -1.88
N PHE A 213 -3.97 7.99 -2.22
CA PHE A 213 -2.74 8.73 -2.45
C PHE A 213 -2.82 10.08 -1.74
N VAL A 214 -1.93 10.34 -0.78
CA VAL A 214 -1.82 11.62 -0.10
C VAL A 214 -0.63 12.38 -0.68
N GLU A 215 -0.89 13.51 -1.33
CA GLU A 215 0.16 14.31 -1.97
C GLU A 215 1.14 14.83 -0.93
N LEU A 216 2.43 14.61 -1.18
CA LEU A 216 3.51 15.11 -0.34
C LEU A 216 3.93 16.50 -0.79
N SER A 217 4.08 17.41 0.16
CA SER A 217 4.69 18.72 -0.10
C SER A 217 6.15 18.56 -0.53
N ARG A 218 6.67 19.55 -1.23
CA ARG A 218 8.11 19.69 -1.48
C ARG A 218 8.66 20.84 -0.64
N GLU A 219 9.88 20.65 -0.21
CA GLU A 219 10.64 21.77 0.30
C GLU A 219 10.99 22.69 -0.87
N SER A 220 10.65 23.97 -0.76
CA SER A 220 11.04 25.06 -1.69
C SER A 220 12.48 25.47 -1.46
#